data_659c49c9cf7873b4671d11b61b8a1c1e
#
_entry.id   659c49c9cf7873b4671d11b61b8a1c1e
#
_cell.length_a   1.000
_cell.length_b   1.000
_cell.length_c   1.000
_cell.angle_alpha   90.00
_cell.angle_beta   90.00
_cell.angle_gamma   90.00
#
_symmetry.space_group_name_H-M   'P 1'
#
loop_
_entity.id
_entity.type
_entity.pdbx_description
1 polymer ?
#
loop_
_entity_poly.entity_id
_entity_poly.type
_entity_poly.pdbx_seq_one_letter_code
_entity_poly.pdbx_strand_id
1 'polypeptide(L)'
;MILSGFWPIYILAIVGCKVWAPESFAVYKQGMTRIIYMLIDFSGAAHIFGTPTLLGTWWYLGLAFMEIMLLPFLYYVYRKCGAFTTIALSYLLPMALSLPMSSSVVHYLPAMTLGIWFAQEDLFPKAADWRIPHTGLMITRVAEFCVLAVFILGTVWLKTSKFGKVHPNVTDSVTPLAVILFTYLFLASIPILRDMLCILGKYSMNIFLFHNFIRSRWFEDFSYSFSFWDCASKSAI
;
A
#
# COMPACT_ATOMS: atom_id res chain seq x y z
N MET A 1 9.94 -12.75 9.53
CA MET A 1 10.22 -12.46 8.12
C MET A 1 10.16 -10.97 7.77
N ILE A 2 9.17 -10.18 8.19
CA ILE A 2 9.11 -8.73 7.94
C ILE A 2 10.30 -7.99 8.56
N LEU A 3 10.57 -8.22 9.85
CA LEU A 3 11.68 -7.59 10.57
C LEU A 3 13.07 -7.97 10.03
N SER A 4 13.24 -9.18 9.51
CA SER A 4 14.53 -9.60 8.96
C SER A 4 14.97 -8.79 7.73
N GLY A 5 14.02 -8.27 6.96
CA GLY A 5 14.30 -7.32 5.88
C GLY A 5 14.49 -5.88 6.36
N PHE A 6 13.79 -5.50 7.44
CA PHE A 6 13.85 -4.15 7.98
C PHE A 6 15.17 -3.83 8.71
N TRP A 7 15.68 -4.73 9.54
CA TRP A 7 16.88 -4.46 10.34
C TRP A 7 18.12 -4.09 9.53
N PRO A 8 18.49 -4.79 8.44
CA PRO A 8 19.60 -4.35 7.61
C PRO A 8 19.40 -2.94 7.06
N ILE A 9 18.20 -2.61 6.63
CA ILE A 9 17.86 -1.28 6.10
C ILE A 9 17.95 -0.22 7.20
N TYR A 10 17.48 -0.52 8.40
CA TYR A 10 17.59 0.38 9.54
C TYR A 10 19.04 0.68 9.89
N ILE A 11 19.90 -0.34 9.93
CA ILE A 11 21.34 -0.18 10.19
C ILE A 11 22.00 0.66 9.08
N LEU A 12 21.71 0.35 7.81
CA LEU A 12 22.22 1.15 6.68
C LEU A 12 21.75 2.59 6.76
N ALA A 13 20.50 2.81 7.17
CA ALA A 13 19.94 4.12 7.37
C ALA A 13 20.66 4.92 8.45
N ILE A 14 20.93 4.29 9.60
CA ILE A 14 21.68 4.93 10.68
C ILE A 14 23.08 5.31 10.20
N VAL A 15 23.79 4.39 9.54
CA VAL A 15 25.13 4.67 9.01
C VAL A 15 25.09 5.78 7.96
N GLY A 16 24.17 5.71 7.02
CA GLY A 16 24.00 6.72 5.98
C GLY A 16 23.65 8.10 6.56
N CYS A 17 22.70 8.18 7.48
CA CYS A 17 22.38 9.44 8.15
C CYS A 17 23.56 9.98 8.96
N LYS A 18 24.34 9.12 9.62
CA LYS A 18 25.51 9.58 10.38
C LYS A 18 26.57 10.20 9.46
N VAL A 19 26.73 9.70 8.24
CA VAL A 19 27.75 10.17 7.28
C VAL A 19 27.28 11.38 6.48
N TRP A 20 26.03 11.34 5.96
CA TRP A 20 25.55 12.34 4.98
C TRP A 20 24.51 13.32 5.51
N ALA A 21 23.82 12.97 6.61
CA ALA A 21 22.73 13.81 7.16
C ALA A 21 22.63 13.67 8.69
N PRO A 22 23.67 14.06 9.46
CA PRO A 22 23.70 13.87 10.92
C PRO A 22 22.58 14.61 11.65
N GLU A 23 22.06 15.69 11.09
CA GLU A 23 20.90 16.44 11.61
C GLU A 23 19.62 15.60 11.68
N SER A 24 19.53 14.53 10.87
CA SER A 24 18.37 13.62 10.89
C SER A 24 18.16 12.95 12.25
N PHE A 25 19.21 12.81 13.06
CA PHE A 25 19.10 12.24 14.40
C PHE A 25 18.45 13.18 15.41
N ALA A 26 18.30 14.46 15.09
CA ALA A 26 17.60 15.42 15.97
C ALA A 26 16.14 15.01 16.22
N VAL A 27 15.56 14.22 15.31
CA VAL A 27 14.18 13.70 15.46
C VAL A 27 14.00 12.89 16.75
N TYR A 28 15.02 12.20 17.23
CA TYR A 28 14.97 11.39 18.46
C TYR A 28 15.22 12.16 19.75
N LYS A 29 15.29 13.51 19.69
CA LYS A 29 15.65 14.35 20.83
C LYS A 29 17.05 14.01 21.40
N GLN A 30 17.28 14.33 22.68
CA GLN A 30 18.60 14.10 23.32
C GLN A 30 18.44 13.27 24.62
N GLY A 31 19.55 12.75 25.10
CA GLY A 31 19.61 12.00 26.36
C GLY A 31 19.05 10.57 26.27
N MET A 32 18.55 10.06 27.40
CA MET A 32 18.01 8.70 27.51
C MET A 32 16.80 8.45 26.58
N THR A 33 15.99 9.48 26.37
CA THR A 33 14.82 9.44 25.47
C THR A 33 15.21 9.08 24.04
N ARG A 34 16.39 9.51 23.59
CA ARG A 34 16.93 9.16 22.27
C ARG A 34 17.07 7.65 22.09
N ILE A 35 17.68 7.01 23.10
CA ILE A 35 17.91 5.55 23.07
C ILE A 35 16.59 4.81 23.03
N ILE A 36 15.62 5.22 23.87
CA ILE A 36 14.29 4.62 23.91
C ILE A 36 13.58 4.75 22.57
N TYR A 37 13.58 5.94 21.96
CA TYR A 37 12.94 6.15 20.65
C TYR A 37 13.62 5.36 19.53
N MET A 38 14.96 5.28 19.53
CA MET A 38 15.70 4.46 18.59
C MET A 38 15.38 2.96 18.74
N LEU A 39 15.22 2.46 19.96
CA LEU A 39 14.83 1.06 20.21
C LEU A 39 13.40 0.77 19.75
N ILE A 40 12.48 1.68 20.00
CA ILE A 40 11.08 1.56 19.53
C ILE A 40 11.05 1.59 17.99
N ASP A 41 11.79 2.50 17.36
CA ASP A 41 11.88 2.61 15.90
C ASP A 41 12.55 1.37 15.29
N PHE A 42 13.63 0.88 15.90
CA PHE A 42 14.29 -0.38 15.51
C PHE A 42 13.37 -1.60 15.59
N SER A 43 12.43 -1.61 16.54
CA SER A 43 11.40 -2.65 16.62
C SER A 43 10.32 -2.53 15.54
N GLY A 44 10.27 -1.43 14.78
CA GLY A 44 9.23 -1.12 13.81
C GLY A 44 7.91 -0.65 14.42
N ALA A 45 7.87 -0.42 15.73
CA ALA A 45 6.65 -0.08 16.46
C ALA A 45 6.47 1.44 16.67
N ALA A 46 7.32 2.28 16.11
CA ALA A 46 7.30 3.73 16.33
C ALA A 46 5.93 4.35 16.06
N HIS A 47 5.28 3.95 14.96
CA HIS A 47 3.95 4.44 14.61
C HIS A 47 2.87 4.02 15.62
N ILE A 48 2.96 2.80 16.17
CA ILE A 48 2.00 2.27 17.16
C ILE A 48 2.07 3.09 18.45
N PHE A 49 3.28 3.46 18.87
CA PHE A 49 3.52 4.23 20.09
C PHE A 49 3.49 5.76 19.88
N GLY A 50 3.25 6.23 18.65
CA GLY A 50 3.29 7.65 18.33
C GLY A 50 4.66 8.30 18.56
N THR A 51 5.75 7.52 18.52
CA THR A 51 7.11 8.00 18.69
C THR A 51 7.73 8.41 17.35
N PRO A 52 8.72 9.34 17.37
CA PRO A 52 9.39 9.74 16.14
C PRO A 52 10.14 8.58 15.49
N THR A 53 10.20 8.63 14.16
CA THR A 53 10.93 7.65 13.34
C THR A 53 12.00 8.37 12.53
N LEU A 54 13.10 7.69 12.23
CA LEU A 54 14.20 8.24 11.42
C LEU A 54 13.72 8.60 10.01
N LEU A 55 12.77 7.82 9.47
CA LEU A 55 12.14 8.08 8.18
C LEU A 55 10.61 8.05 8.31
N GLY A 56 9.99 9.09 7.80
CA GLY A 56 8.53 9.21 7.80
C GLY A 56 7.80 8.05 7.15
N THR A 57 8.39 7.37 6.16
CA THR A 57 7.77 6.22 5.47
C THR A 57 7.69 4.94 6.31
N TRP A 58 8.43 4.86 7.41
CA TRP A 58 8.41 3.65 8.26
C TRP A 58 7.14 3.50 9.10
N TRP A 59 6.25 4.50 9.11
CA TRP A 59 4.90 4.33 9.64
C TRP A 59 4.18 3.09 9.07
N TYR A 60 4.48 2.75 7.82
CA TYR A 60 3.90 1.60 7.13
C TYR A 60 4.26 0.26 7.81
N LEU A 61 5.44 0.15 8.42
CA LEU A 61 5.82 -1.07 9.14
C LEU A 61 4.91 -1.33 10.33
N GLY A 62 4.67 -0.31 11.16
CA GLY A 62 3.73 -0.40 12.28
C GLY A 62 2.30 -0.68 11.82
N LEU A 63 1.88 -0.08 10.71
CA LEU A 63 0.59 -0.37 10.07
C LEU A 63 0.50 -1.84 9.66
N ALA A 64 1.51 -2.36 8.94
CA ALA A 64 1.54 -3.76 8.51
C ALA A 64 1.47 -4.75 9.67
N PHE A 65 2.10 -4.45 10.82
CA PHE A 65 1.95 -5.25 12.02
C PHE A 65 0.51 -5.25 12.54
N MET A 66 -0.11 -4.08 12.62
CA MET A 66 -1.50 -3.99 13.09
C MET A 66 -2.47 -4.73 12.13
N GLU A 67 -2.23 -4.62 10.83
CA GLU A 67 -3.01 -5.34 9.81
C GLU A 67 -2.89 -6.86 9.96
N ILE A 68 -1.67 -7.39 10.14
CA ILE A 68 -1.44 -8.82 10.33
C ILE A 68 -2.11 -9.31 11.61
N MET A 69 -2.07 -8.54 12.69
CA MET A 69 -2.74 -8.89 13.95
C MET A 69 -4.26 -8.85 13.82
N LEU A 70 -4.79 -7.95 13.01
CA LEU A 70 -6.23 -7.79 12.80
C LEU A 70 -6.80 -8.84 11.82
N LEU A 71 -5.96 -9.38 10.92
CA LEU A 71 -6.39 -10.31 9.88
C LEU A 71 -7.16 -11.54 10.41
N PRO A 72 -6.72 -12.25 11.47
CA PRO A 72 -7.47 -13.37 12.02
C PRO A 72 -8.87 -12.98 12.52
N PHE A 73 -9.00 -11.79 13.13
CA PHE A 73 -10.27 -11.26 13.58
C PHE A 73 -11.20 -10.94 12.42
N LEU A 74 -10.72 -10.25 11.39
CA LEU A 74 -11.49 -9.96 10.17
C LEU A 74 -11.91 -11.25 9.46
N TYR A 75 -11.04 -12.24 9.40
CA TYR A 75 -11.37 -13.55 8.85
C TYR A 75 -12.46 -14.25 9.65
N TYR A 76 -12.41 -14.18 10.99
CA TYR A 76 -13.46 -14.73 11.86
C TYR A 76 -14.80 -14.03 11.60
N VAL A 77 -14.82 -12.70 11.50
CA VAL A 77 -16.04 -11.93 11.18
C VAL A 77 -16.57 -12.32 9.79
N TYR A 78 -15.68 -12.44 8.79
CA TYR A 78 -16.03 -12.90 7.46
C TYR A 78 -16.72 -14.27 7.48
N ARG A 79 -16.15 -15.22 8.21
CA ARG A 79 -16.71 -16.57 8.35
C ARG A 79 -18.08 -16.59 9.03
N LYS A 80 -18.35 -15.68 9.96
CA LYS A 80 -19.61 -15.59 10.70
C LYS A 80 -20.68 -14.79 9.99
N CYS A 81 -20.34 -13.67 9.40
CA CYS A 81 -21.27 -12.68 8.85
C CYS A 81 -21.35 -12.71 7.31
N GLY A 82 -20.46 -13.42 6.65
CA GLY A 82 -20.37 -13.48 5.18
C GLY A 82 -19.63 -12.28 4.57
N ALA A 83 -19.31 -12.41 3.28
CA ALA A 83 -18.52 -11.43 2.52
C ALA A 83 -19.18 -10.04 2.50
N PHE A 84 -20.44 -9.98 2.07
CA PHE A 84 -21.15 -8.72 1.88
C PHE A 84 -21.23 -7.90 3.16
N THR A 85 -21.61 -8.53 4.27
CA THR A 85 -21.74 -7.87 5.58
C THR A 85 -20.39 -7.37 6.08
N THR A 86 -19.32 -8.18 5.94
CA THR A 86 -17.99 -7.79 6.40
C THR A 86 -17.42 -6.63 5.59
N ILE A 87 -17.60 -6.65 4.27
CA ILE A 87 -17.19 -5.55 3.40
C ILE A 87 -18.00 -4.29 3.73
N ALA A 88 -19.33 -4.39 3.84
CA ALA A 88 -20.16 -3.24 4.20
C ALA A 88 -19.76 -2.63 5.54
N LEU A 89 -19.53 -3.45 6.57
CA LEU A 89 -19.04 -2.99 7.88
C LEU A 89 -17.69 -2.29 7.78
N SER A 90 -16.76 -2.80 6.97
CA SER A 90 -15.43 -2.20 6.82
C SER A 90 -15.47 -0.78 6.22
N TYR A 91 -16.48 -0.47 5.41
CA TYR A 91 -16.70 0.88 4.87
C TYR A 91 -17.55 1.76 5.79
N LEU A 92 -18.65 1.22 6.32
CA LEU A 92 -19.63 1.99 7.05
C LEU A 92 -19.25 2.28 8.50
N LEU A 93 -18.59 1.34 9.18
CA LEU A 93 -18.22 1.50 10.58
C LEU A 93 -17.26 2.67 10.81
N PRO A 94 -16.18 2.84 10.04
CA PRO A 94 -15.31 4.00 10.16
C PRO A 94 -16.03 5.32 9.91
N MET A 95 -16.95 5.35 8.95
CA MET A 95 -17.74 6.55 8.66
C MET A 95 -18.71 6.88 9.79
N ALA A 96 -19.41 5.87 10.32
CA ALA A 96 -20.37 6.04 11.43
C ALA A 96 -19.69 6.51 12.72
N LEU A 97 -18.48 6.05 12.99
CA LEU A 97 -17.71 6.41 14.17
C LEU A 97 -16.83 7.67 13.98
N SER A 98 -16.88 8.30 12.81
CA SER A 98 -16.05 9.48 12.46
C SER A 98 -14.56 9.27 12.77
N LEU A 99 -14.06 8.04 12.53
CA LEU A 99 -12.67 7.70 12.82
C LEU A 99 -11.72 8.41 11.84
N PRO A 100 -10.53 8.83 12.32
CA PRO A 100 -9.56 9.46 11.44
C PRO A 100 -9.11 8.49 10.35
N MET A 101 -9.27 8.90 9.09
CA MET A 101 -9.00 8.04 7.93
C MET A 101 -7.55 8.07 7.45
N SER A 102 -6.79 9.11 7.81
CA SER A 102 -5.41 9.25 7.35
C SER A 102 -4.44 8.36 8.14
N SER A 103 -3.65 7.57 7.43
CA SER A 103 -2.56 6.74 7.97
C SER A 103 -2.97 5.74 9.06
N SER A 104 -4.25 5.44 9.21
CA SER A 104 -4.76 4.51 10.22
C SER A 104 -5.10 3.14 9.62
N VAL A 105 -5.05 2.09 10.43
CA VAL A 105 -5.50 0.75 10.05
C VAL A 105 -6.93 0.76 9.49
N VAL A 106 -7.76 1.64 10.03
CA VAL A 106 -9.15 1.82 9.64
C VAL A 106 -9.31 2.18 8.15
N HIS A 107 -8.37 2.97 7.60
CA HIS A 107 -8.35 3.31 6.18
C HIS A 107 -8.21 2.09 5.27
N TYR A 108 -7.44 1.09 5.71
CA TYR A 108 -7.13 -0.11 4.93
C TYR A 108 -8.05 -1.30 5.21
N LEU A 109 -8.96 -1.21 6.19
CA LEU A 109 -9.94 -2.27 6.48
C LEU A 109 -10.70 -2.75 5.24
N PRO A 110 -11.22 -1.87 4.35
CA PRO A 110 -11.89 -2.31 3.14
C PRO A 110 -10.97 -3.10 2.20
N ALA A 111 -9.72 -2.69 2.03
CA ALA A 111 -8.76 -3.42 1.20
C ALA A 111 -8.49 -4.82 1.76
N MET A 112 -8.32 -4.95 3.08
CA MET A 112 -8.12 -6.23 3.76
C MET A 112 -9.33 -7.15 3.59
N THR A 113 -10.54 -6.65 3.80
CA THR A 113 -11.78 -7.45 3.66
C THR A 113 -12.03 -7.89 2.23
N LEU A 114 -11.76 -7.02 1.24
CA LEU A 114 -11.79 -7.38 -0.17
C LEU A 114 -10.74 -8.47 -0.49
N GLY A 115 -9.53 -8.36 0.04
CA GLY A 115 -8.48 -9.37 -0.11
C GLY A 115 -8.89 -10.73 0.46
N ILE A 116 -9.51 -10.76 1.66
CA ILE A 116 -10.05 -11.99 2.26
C ILE A 116 -11.12 -12.59 1.35
N TRP A 117 -12.06 -11.78 0.86
CA TRP A 117 -13.13 -12.25 -0.04
C TRP A 117 -12.56 -12.86 -1.32
N PHE A 118 -11.63 -12.17 -1.98
CA PHE A 118 -11.01 -12.66 -3.21
C PHE A 118 -10.27 -13.98 -3.00
N ALA A 119 -9.57 -14.12 -1.86
CA ALA A 119 -8.84 -15.33 -1.51
C ALA A 119 -9.76 -16.50 -1.13
N GLN A 120 -10.85 -16.25 -0.39
CA GLN A 120 -11.76 -17.30 0.06
C GLN A 120 -12.66 -17.84 -1.05
N GLU A 121 -13.03 -16.98 -1.99
CA GLU A 121 -13.90 -17.36 -3.11
C GLU A 121 -13.13 -17.76 -4.37
N ASP A 122 -11.81 -17.81 -4.32
CA ASP A 122 -10.94 -18.11 -5.46
C ASP A 122 -11.29 -17.26 -6.70
N LEU A 123 -11.52 -15.94 -6.48
CA LEU A 123 -12.03 -15.07 -7.54
C LEU A 123 -11.00 -14.83 -8.66
N PHE A 124 -9.71 -14.90 -8.38
CA PHE A 124 -8.68 -14.76 -9.42
C PHE A 124 -8.70 -15.94 -10.41
N PRO A 125 -8.66 -17.21 -9.97
CA PRO A 125 -8.84 -18.36 -10.88
C PRO A 125 -10.17 -18.32 -11.62
N LYS A 126 -11.27 -18.05 -10.91
CA LYS A 126 -12.61 -17.94 -11.53
C LYS A 126 -12.66 -16.88 -12.63
N ALA A 127 -12.03 -15.73 -12.42
CA ALA A 127 -11.93 -14.69 -13.45
C ALA A 127 -11.07 -15.15 -14.64
N ALA A 128 -9.98 -15.88 -14.40
CA ALA A 128 -9.13 -16.41 -15.46
C ALA A 128 -9.87 -17.46 -16.33
N ASP A 129 -10.77 -18.23 -15.72
CA ASP A 129 -11.53 -19.28 -16.41
C ASP A 129 -12.85 -18.78 -17.03
N TRP A 130 -13.23 -17.53 -16.69
CA TRP A 130 -14.46 -16.95 -17.20
C TRP A 130 -14.46 -16.79 -18.72
N ARG A 131 -15.62 -17.06 -19.34
CA ARG A 131 -15.83 -16.97 -20.80
C ARG A 131 -17.17 -16.33 -21.09
N ILE A 132 -17.20 -15.47 -22.09
CA ILE A 132 -18.46 -14.95 -22.61
C ILE A 132 -19.15 -16.09 -23.38
N PRO A 133 -20.40 -16.47 -23.04
CA PRO A 133 -21.13 -17.50 -23.75
C PRO A 133 -21.19 -17.21 -25.26
N HIS A 134 -21.03 -18.27 -26.08
CA HIS A 134 -21.08 -18.20 -27.54
C HIS A 134 -20.03 -17.34 -28.24
N THR A 135 -18.97 -16.90 -27.54
CA THR A 135 -17.87 -16.12 -28.12
C THR A 135 -16.56 -16.86 -28.07
N GLY A 136 -15.65 -16.52 -28.99
CA GLY A 136 -14.28 -17.05 -28.97
C GLY A 136 -13.47 -16.47 -27.80
N LEU A 137 -12.44 -17.23 -27.37
CA LEU A 137 -11.54 -16.83 -26.29
C LEU A 137 -10.94 -15.44 -26.50
N MET A 138 -10.55 -15.11 -27.74
CA MET A 138 -9.93 -13.82 -28.06
C MET A 138 -10.89 -12.65 -27.79
N ILE A 139 -12.16 -12.78 -28.21
CA ILE A 139 -13.18 -11.75 -27.99
C ILE A 139 -13.42 -11.54 -26.48
N THR A 140 -13.50 -12.66 -25.72
CA THR A 140 -13.62 -12.59 -24.26
C THR A 140 -12.47 -11.82 -23.63
N ARG A 141 -11.23 -12.11 -24.01
CA ARG A 141 -10.03 -11.45 -23.47
C ARG A 141 -9.95 -9.97 -23.84
N VAL A 142 -10.33 -9.60 -25.06
CA VAL A 142 -10.41 -8.19 -25.46
C VAL A 142 -11.47 -7.44 -24.65
N ALA A 143 -12.65 -8.05 -24.46
CA ALA A 143 -13.70 -7.44 -23.65
C ALA A 143 -13.27 -7.26 -22.17
N GLU A 144 -12.68 -8.28 -21.56
CA GLU A 144 -12.12 -8.21 -20.20
C GLU A 144 -11.07 -7.08 -20.07
N PHE A 145 -10.16 -7.01 -21.04
CA PHE A 145 -9.13 -5.95 -21.07
C PHE A 145 -9.79 -4.57 -21.11
N CYS A 146 -10.74 -4.35 -22.03
CA CYS A 146 -11.41 -3.06 -22.16
C CYS A 146 -12.19 -2.70 -20.88
N VAL A 147 -12.94 -3.65 -20.31
CA VAL A 147 -13.70 -3.43 -19.08
C VAL A 147 -12.78 -3.07 -17.92
N LEU A 148 -11.72 -3.83 -17.69
CA LEU A 148 -10.78 -3.56 -16.60
C LEU A 148 -10.00 -2.26 -16.83
N ALA A 149 -9.58 -1.96 -18.05
CA ALA A 149 -8.90 -0.70 -18.36
C ALA A 149 -9.81 0.51 -18.08
N VAL A 150 -11.07 0.47 -18.55
CA VAL A 150 -12.05 1.52 -18.27
C VAL A 150 -12.33 1.64 -16.77
N PHE A 151 -12.43 0.50 -16.07
CA PHE A 151 -12.67 0.49 -14.62
C PHE A 151 -11.48 1.10 -13.86
N ILE A 152 -10.23 0.73 -14.20
CA ILE A 152 -9.03 1.33 -13.59
C ILE A 152 -8.97 2.83 -13.85
N LEU A 153 -9.15 3.27 -15.10
CA LEU A 153 -9.18 4.69 -15.45
C LEU A 153 -10.29 5.44 -14.70
N GLY A 154 -11.47 4.81 -14.58
CA GLY A 154 -12.60 5.35 -13.82
C GLY A 154 -12.29 5.52 -12.34
N THR A 155 -11.64 4.53 -11.70
CA THR A 155 -11.25 4.63 -10.29
C THR A 155 -10.15 5.65 -10.05
N VAL A 156 -9.19 5.78 -10.96
CA VAL A 156 -8.15 6.82 -10.92
C VAL A 156 -8.78 8.21 -11.08
N TRP A 157 -9.69 8.37 -12.03
CA TRP A 157 -10.43 9.62 -12.19
C TRP A 157 -11.28 9.93 -10.95
N LEU A 158 -11.97 8.92 -10.40
CA LEU A 158 -12.76 9.08 -9.16
C LEU A 158 -11.89 9.55 -7.99
N LYS A 159 -10.66 9.06 -7.87
CA LYS A 159 -9.70 9.48 -6.84
C LYS A 159 -9.39 10.98 -6.91
N THR A 160 -9.37 11.59 -8.09
CA THR A 160 -9.15 13.03 -8.27
C THR A 160 -10.38 13.87 -8.02
N SER A 161 -11.58 13.26 -8.01
CA SER A 161 -12.85 13.92 -7.77
C SER A 161 -13.04 14.37 -6.32
N LYS A 162 -14.05 15.21 -6.08
CA LYS A 162 -14.44 15.61 -4.71
C LYS A 162 -14.81 14.40 -3.85
N PHE A 163 -15.51 13.42 -4.41
CA PHE A 163 -15.88 12.19 -3.71
C PHE A 163 -14.64 11.38 -3.28
N GLY A 164 -13.70 11.15 -4.16
CA GLY A 164 -12.49 10.38 -3.84
C GLY A 164 -11.59 11.06 -2.81
N LYS A 165 -11.60 12.41 -2.76
CA LYS A 165 -10.88 13.17 -1.73
C LYS A 165 -11.54 13.07 -0.35
N VAL A 166 -12.85 12.95 -0.30
CA VAL A 166 -13.62 12.79 0.95
C VAL A 166 -13.60 11.33 1.45
N HIS A 167 -13.64 10.37 0.51
CA HIS A 167 -13.69 8.94 0.81
C HIS A 167 -12.50 8.18 0.17
N PRO A 168 -11.26 8.48 0.58
CA PRO A 168 -10.08 7.86 -0.04
C PRO A 168 -10.01 6.35 0.18
N ASN A 169 -10.55 5.83 1.30
CA ASN A 169 -10.64 4.41 1.59
C ASN A 169 -11.36 3.58 0.50
N VAL A 170 -12.33 4.17 -0.19
CA VAL A 170 -13.03 3.50 -1.30
C VAL A 170 -12.10 3.35 -2.50
N THR A 171 -11.48 4.44 -2.94
CA THR A 171 -10.59 4.40 -4.10
C THR A 171 -9.30 3.63 -3.83
N ASP A 172 -8.75 3.75 -2.62
CA ASP A 172 -7.50 3.10 -2.23
C ASP A 172 -7.67 1.60 -1.93
N SER A 173 -8.88 1.10 -1.82
CA SER A 173 -9.17 -0.35 -1.73
C SER A 173 -9.50 -0.96 -3.10
N VAL A 174 -10.31 -0.29 -3.90
CA VAL A 174 -10.83 -0.85 -5.17
C VAL A 174 -9.81 -0.74 -6.29
N THR A 175 -9.08 0.38 -6.39
CA THR A 175 -8.10 0.58 -7.47
C THR A 175 -6.96 -0.44 -7.45
N PRO A 176 -6.28 -0.72 -6.31
CA PRO A 176 -5.25 -1.75 -6.25
C PRO A 176 -5.77 -3.14 -6.61
N LEU A 177 -6.99 -3.48 -6.16
CA LEU A 177 -7.60 -4.76 -6.48
C LEU A 177 -7.83 -4.93 -7.99
N ALA A 178 -8.33 -3.89 -8.66
CA ALA A 178 -8.50 -3.89 -10.12
C ALA A 178 -7.16 -4.02 -10.85
N VAL A 179 -6.12 -3.32 -10.39
CA VAL A 179 -4.77 -3.41 -10.94
C VAL A 179 -4.17 -4.82 -10.73
N ILE A 180 -4.36 -5.43 -9.56
CA ILE A 180 -3.89 -6.79 -9.28
C ILE A 180 -4.61 -7.79 -10.20
N LEU A 181 -5.94 -7.67 -10.36
CA LEU A 181 -6.71 -8.52 -11.24
C LEU A 181 -6.27 -8.37 -12.71
N PHE A 182 -6.07 -7.14 -13.18
CA PHE A 182 -5.52 -6.87 -14.51
C PHE A 182 -4.14 -7.49 -14.70
N THR A 183 -3.26 -7.33 -13.73
CA THR A 183 -1.92 -7.90 -13.74
C THR A 183 -1.97 -9.42 -13.81
N TYR A 184 -2.83 -10.05 -13.01
CA TYR A 184 -3.00 -11.50 -12.98
C TYR A 184 -3.51 -12.04 -14.32
N LEU A 185 -4.50 -11.40 -14.93
CA LEU A 185 -5.13 -11.88 -16.17
C LEU A 185 -4.27 -11.64 -17.41
N PHE A 186 -3.52 -10.54 -17.48
CA PHE A 186 -2.85 -10.12 -18.71
C PHE A 186 -1.32 -10.09 -18.58
N LEU A 187 -0.76 -9.49 -17.54
CA LEU A 187 0.69 -9.34 -17.44
C LEU A 187 1.39 -10.62 -16.98
N ALA A 188 0.79 -11.37 -16.06
CA ALA A 188 1.35 -12.61 -15.56
C ALA A 188 1.40 -13.74 -16.63
N SER A 189 0.65 -13.61 -17.72
CA SER A 189 0.72 -14.53 -18.87
C SER A 189 1.98 -14.34 -19.73
N ILE A 190 2.65 -13.19 -19.60
CA ILE A 190 3.90 -12.88 -20.33
C ILE A 190 5.08 -13.29 -19.43
N PRO A 191 5.89 -14.31 -19.80
CA PRO A 191 6.91 -14.89 -18.90
C PRO A 191 7.90 -13.86 -18.36
N ILE A 192 8.39 -12.97 -19.22
CA ILE A 192 9.36 -11.92 -18.83
C ILE A 192 8.75 -10.97 -17.79
N LEU A 193 7.52 -10.51 -18.03
CA LEU A 193 6.84 -9.61 -17.10
C LEU A 193 6.49 -10.31 -15.78
N ARG A 194 6.05 -11.57 -15.85
CA ARG A 194 5.80 -12.37 -14.66
C ARG A 194 7.05 -12.48 -13.78
N ASP A 195 8.19 -12.83 -14.37
CA ASP A 195 9.42 -13.02 -13.64
C ASP A 195 9.93 -11.69 -13.04
N MET A 196 9.82 -10.58 -13.77
CA MET A 196 10.09 -9.23 -13.24
C MET A 196 9.14 -8.88 -12.06
N LEU A 197 7.84 -9.14 -12.21
CA LEU A 197 6.85 -8.87 -11.16
C LEU A 197 7.11 -9.74 -9.92
N CYS A 198 7.51 -11.00 -10.09
CA CYS A 198 7.90 -11.88 -8.99
C CYS A 198 9.13 -11.34 -8.24
N ILE A 199 10.14 -10.86 -8.95
CA ILE A 199 11.33 -10.23 -8.34
C ILE A 199 10.92 -8.95 -7.60
N LEU A 200 10.18 -8.05 -8.24
CA LEU A 200 9.70 -6.81 -7.63
C LEU A 200 8.84 -7.09 -6.40
N GLY A 201 7.93 -8.08 -6.48
CA GLY A 201 7.10 -8.48 -5.35
C GLY A 201 7.93 -9.03 -4.19
N LYS A 202 8.94 -9.87 -4.47
CA LYS A 202 9.84 -10.43 -3.46
C LYS A 202 10.61 -9.34 -2.69
N TYR A 203 11.02 -8.27 -3.39
CA TYR A 203 11.82 -7.18 -2.82
C TYR A 203 11.02 -5.90 -2.54
N SER A 204 9.71 -5.89 -2.80
CA SER A 204 8.85 -4.70 -2.70
C SER A 204 8.93 -4.02 -1.33
N MET A 205 8.97 -4.79 -0.25
CA MET A 205 9.12 -4.26 1.12
C MET A 205 10.45 -3.52 1.29
N ASN A 206 11.54 -4.11 0.83
CA ASN A 206 12.86 -3.50 0.93
C ASN A 206 12.96 -2.24 0.06
N ILE A 207 12.40 -2.29 -1.16
CA ILE A 207 12.33 -1.14 -2.06
C ILE A 207 11.52 -0.01 -1.40
N PHE A 208 10.35 -0.34 -0.81
CA PHE A 208 9.52 0.63 -0.12
C PHE A 208 10.23 1.26 1.09
N LEU A 209 10.90 0.48 1.91
CA LEU A 209 11.60 0.97 3.09
C LEU A 209 12.80 1.85 2.74
N PHE A 210 13.46 1.58 1.61
CA PHE A 210 14.70 2.25 1.24
C PHE A 210 14.53 3.41 0.25
N HIS A 211 13.48 3.41 -0.59
CA HIS A 211 13.31 4.42 -1.65
C HIS A 211 13.30 5.86 -1.12
N ASN A 212 12.77 6.07 0.07
CA ASN A 212 12.69 7.41 0.64
C ASN A 212 14.04 7.97 1.08
N PHE A 213 15.02 7.10 1.42
CA PHE A 213 16.39 7.55 1.63
C PHE A 213 16.99 8.12 0.35
N ILE A 214 16.85 7.36 -0.74
CA ILE A 214 17.34 7.78 -2.04
C ILE A 214 16.70 9.13 -2.40
N ARG A 215 15.37 9.21 -2.30
CA ARG A 215 14.63 10.40 -2.74
C ARG A 215 14.87 11.63 -1.86
N SER A 216 14.83 11.49 -0.53
CA SER A 216 14.74 12.64 0.36
C SER A 216 16.04 12.95 1.12
N ARG A 217 17.04 12.08 1.04
CA ARG A 217 18.26 12.24 1.82
C ARG A 217 19.56 12.20 1.00
N TRP A 218 19.63 11.36 -0.03
CA TRP A 218 20.86 11.18 -0.78
C TRP A 218 20.83 11.84 -2.16
N PHE A 219 19.66 11.90 -2.80
CA PHE A 219 19.50 12.41 -4.15
C PHE A 219 18.30 13.34 -4.25
N GLU A 220 18.14 14.22 -3.26
CA GLU A 220 16.98 15.13 -3.19
C GLU A 220 16.88 15.99 -4.46
N ASP A 221 17.94 16.69 -4.81
CA ASP A 221 17.96 17.55 -6.00
C ASP A 221 17.71 16.79 -7.29
N PHE A 222 18.34 15.59 -7.42
CA PHE A 222 18.16 14.74 -8.58
C PHE A 222 16.72 14.20 -8.68
N SER A 223 16.14 13.76 -7.56
CA SER A 223 14.80 13.20 -7.52
C SER A 223 13.73 14.23 -7.86
N TYR A 224 13.89 15.47 -7.40
CA TYR A 224 12.94 16.54 -7.68
C TYR A 224 13.12 17.14 -9.08
N SER A 225 14.30 17.06 -9.70
CA SER A 225 14.51 17.50 -11.07
C SER A 225 13.74 16.68 -12.12
N PHE A 226 13.37 15.42 -11.78
CA PHE A 226 12.55 14.55 -12.62
C PHE A 226 11.05 14.58 -12.30
N SER A 227 10.61 15.34 -11.29
CA SER A 227 9.19 15.42 -10.98
C SER A 227 8.48 16.35 -11.96
N PHE A 228 7.92 15.79 -13.00
CA PHE A 228 7.07 16.45 -14.01
C PHE A 228 5.86 17.20 -13.42
N TRP A 229 5.56 17.00 -12.15
CA TRP A 229 4.40 17.57 -11.46
C TRP A 229 4.64 18.93 -10.81
N ASP A 230 5.88 19.33 -10.59
CA ASP A 230 6.21 20.63 -10.01
C ASP A 230 6.11 21.81 -11.00
N CYS A 231 6.09 21.53 -12.31
CA CYS A 231 5.85 22.60 -13.30
C CYS A 231 4.42 23.15 -13.30
N ALA A 232 3.44 22.36 -12.83
CA ALA A 232 2.04 22.78 -12.83
C ALA A 232 1.62 23.53 -11.57
N SER A 233 2.35 23.41 -10.46
CA SER A 233 2.01 24.08 -9.20
C SER A 233 2.66 25.44 -9.02
N LYS A 234 3.76 25.74 -9.72
CA LYS A 234 4.45 27.03 -9.69
C LYS A 234 3.89 28.08 -10.64
N SER A 235 2.97 27.70 -11.54
CA SER A 235 2.30 28.63 -12.47
C SER A 235 0.92 29.12 -11.98
N ALA A 236 0.54 28.81 -10.74
CA ALA A 236 -0.76 29.16 -10.16
C ALA A 236 -0.64 29.97 -8.85
N ILE A 237 0.44 30.77 -8.69
CA ILE A 237 0.54 31.84 -7.67
C ILE A 237 0.79 33.17 -8.35
#